data_d45f4e791811953cfbd79b99845fd6f4
#
_entry.id   d45f4e791811953cfbd79b99845fd6f4
#
_cell.length_a   1.000
_cell.length_b   1.000
_cell.length_c   1.000
_cell.angle_alpha   90.00
_cell.angle_beta   90.00
_cell.angle_gamma   90.00
#
_symmetry.space_group_name_H-M   'P 1'
#
loop_
_entity.id
_entity.type
_entity.pdbx_description
1 polymer ?
#
loop_
_entity_poly.entity_id
_entity_poly.type
_entity_poly.pdbx_seq_one_letter_code
_entity_poly.pdbx_strand_id
1 'polypeptide(L)'
;MGVSAYFALRRPPRVEMDRYVPASALAYVEINSFSDIVGGLTSTKAWQELAPALGIPDEISRAGLAADLMGRTGVGRDEAVIAGRAQLALVLTGIEAEGAAGEEGAYINLKPRFAAVVETHSSHDLARRLAEKQAAALAREAFGESINEERSDYFGAQLLIFPGPRPDRQLVAASAGSVVIISNHIAAVETCLDAISGRAPTIAENATLSERRGEVGTDAAVFAFVTEAGIERLIEFLPALLASRVTTDPDRISTVANLSDHLLKQTASGLLYSAQFESGGVTEKYLTLLRPNMAAAIADPLKSATRANLESLDLVPSQIEDFTILNVEGVGELPDRMLKQLVPRVDVVAGLALREFVVSLRKQFGLEPTDRLGDALGNEVTLVRFGGAEPTAMIVRVKDRPKIAPILDRYLAEGGAKASAVEYNGVQVSVSSHEDGRAAAFVGEFLILATRDQIAKMIDAHANNAGVGRDERLAQVLNSPPARAAIISYKPDVRDAAEMMMAVAAVTKSGPADQSAGEAALARVPPSLSFTEFRDYGIITESRSAVGSFSLISSLAGK
;
A
#
# COMPACT_ATOMS: atom_id res chain seq x y z
N MET A 1 19.71 -38.26 -15.88
CA MET A 1 19.82 -37.05 -15.02
C MET A 1 20.06 -35.75 -15.79
N GLY A 2 20.87 -35.65 -16.85
CA GLY A 2 21.18 -34.41 -17.55
C GLY A 2 20.00 -33.72 -18.28
N VAL A 3 19.13 -34.47 -18.92
CA VAL A 3 17.98 -33.93 -19.70
C VAL A 3 16.91 -33.33 -18.77
N SER A 4 16.59 -34.02 -17.68
CA SER A 4 15.62 -33.52 -16.70
C SER A 4 16.14 -32.28 -15.96
N ALA A 5 17.43 -32.21 -15.64
CA ALA A 5 18.07 -31.03 -15.06
C ALA A 5 18.13 -29.87 -16.06
N TYR A 6 18.36 -30.14 -17.36
CA TYR A 6 18.34 -29.09 -18.40
C TYR A 6 16.95 -28.46 -18.56
N PHE A 7 15.89 -29.26 -18.60
CA PHE A 7 14.52 -28.75 -18.62
C PHE A 7 14.12 -28.10 -17.31
N ALA A 8 14.66 -28.55 -16.16
CA ALA A 8 14.44 -27.91 -14.87
C ALA A 8 15.10 -26.53 -14.75
N LEU A 9 16.20 -26.28 -15.45
CA LEU A 9 16.94 -25.03 -15.42
C LEU A 9 16.47 -24.00 -16.48
N ARG A 10 15.78 -24.46 -17.54
CA ARG A 10 15.29 -23.58 -18.59
C ARG A 10 13.95 -22.96 -18.15
N ARG A 11 13.97 -21.68 -17.79
CA ARG A 11 12.74 -20.94 -17.50
C ARG A 11 11.86 -20.90 -18.76
N PRO A 12 10.59 -21.29 -18.70
CA PRO A 12 9.69 -21.10 -19.82
C PRO A 12 9.53 -19.60 -20.10
N PRO A 13 9.25 -19.19 -21.34
CA PRO A 13 8.93 -17.81 -21.63
C PRO A 13 7.71 -17.39 -20.83
N ARG A 14 7.73 -16.20 -20.24
CA ARG A 14 6.57 -15.64 -19.55
C ARG A 14 5.41 -15.49 -20.53
N VAL A 15 4.22 -15.82 -20.03
CA VAL A 15 2.95 -15.55 -20.71
C VAL A 15 2.32 -14.34 -20.03
N GLU A 16 1.72 -13.45 -20.79
CA GLU A 16 0.93 -12.35 -20.23
C GLU A 16 -0.37 -12.94 -19.68
N MET A 17 -0.48 -12.96 -18.34
CA MET A 17 -1.60 -13.61 -17.66
C MET A 17 -2.94 -12.89 -17.87
N ASP A 18 -2.93 -11.60 -18.24
CA ASP A 18 -4.12 -10.81 -18.60
C ASP A 18 -4.92 -11.42 -19.78
N ARG A 19 -4.29 -12.26 -20.62
CA ARG A 19 -4.97 -13.02 -21.67
C ARG A 19 -5.91 -14.11 -21.15
N TYR A 20 -5.74 -14.53 -19.91
CA TYR A 20 -6.55 -15.56 -19.27
C TYR A 20 -7.61 -14.96 -18.33
N VAL A 21 -7.57 -13.65 -18.14
CA VAL A 21 -8.46 -12.93 -17.25
C VAL A 21 -9.62 -12.34 -18.06
N PRO A 22 -10.88 -12.62 -17.70
CA PRO A 22 -12.03 -12.08 -18.43
C PRO A 22 -12.10 -10.56 -18.30
N ALA A 23 -12.53 -9.86 -19.35
CA ALA A 23 -12.72 -8.40 -19.36
C ALA A 23 -13.72 -7.91 -18.29
N SER A 24 -14.64 -8.78 -17.85
CA SER A 24 -15.63 -8.50 -16.81
C SER A 24 -15.07 -8.63 -15.38
N ALA A 25 -13.80 -8.99 -15.21
CA ALA A 25 -13.19 -9.08 -13.88
C ALA A 25 -13.21 -7.72 -13.16
N LEU A 26 -13.53 -7.74 -11.87
CA LEU A 26 -13.47 -6.56 -11.02
C LEU A 26 -12.02 -6.18 -10.68
N ALA A 27 -11.20 -7.21 -10.47
CA ALA A 27 -9.77 -7.06 -10.20
C ALA A 27 -9.02 -8.34 -10.53
N TYR A 28 -7.72 -8.23 -10.75
CA TYR A 28 -6.83 -9.38 -10.75
C TYR A 28 -5.46 -9.04 -10.19
N VAL A 29 -4.80 -10.07 -9.68
CA VAL A 29 -3.42 -10.02 -9.20
C VAL A 29 -2.63 -11.06 -9.97
N GLU A 30 -1.56 -10.65 -10.63
CA GLU A 30 -0.64 -11.50 -11.38
C GLU A 30 0.64 -11.72 -10.57
N ILE A 31 1.04 -12.97 -10.44
CA ILE A 31 2.30 -13.41 -9.84
C ILE A 31 3.08 -14.15 -10.92
N ASN A 32 4.19 -13.58 -11.32
CA ASN A 32 4.96 -14.09 -12.46
C ASN A 32 5.72 -15.38 -12.17
N SER A 33 6.16 -15.57 -10.96
CA SER A 33 6.84 -16.81 -10.54
C SER A 33 6.97 -16.84 -9.02
N PHE A 34 6.53 -17.90 -8.40
CA PHE A 34 6.72 -18.09 -6.98
C PHE A 34 8.21 -18.16 -6.59
N SER A 35 9.02 -18.79 -7.44
CA SER A 35 10.48 -18.86 -7.23
C SER A 35 11.16 -17.49 -7.30
N ASP A 36 10.64 -16.55 -8.11
CA ASP A 36 11.17 -15.19 -8.20
C ASP A 36 10.80 -14.37 -6.96
N ILE A 37 9.59 -14.57 -6.40
CA ILE A 37 9.21 -13.96 -5.12
C ILE A 37 10.13 -14.44 -4.00
N VAL A 38 10.28 -15.76 -3.84
CA VAL A 38 11.17 -16.32 -2.81
C VAL A 38 12.61 -15.87 -3.01
N GLY A 39 13.09 -15.91 -4.26
CA GLY A 39 14.43 -15.46 -4.61
C GLY A 39 14.66 -13.97 -4.37
N GLY A 40 13.66 -13.16 -4.68
CA GLY A 40 13.67 -11.72 -4.41
C GLY A 40 13.68 -11.44 -2.92
N LEU A 41 12.77 -12.05 -2.15
CA LEU A 41 12.66 -11.89 -0.71
C LEU A 41 13.96 -12.26 0.01
N THR A 42 14.56 -13.42 -0.33
CA THR A 42 15.83 -13.87 0.26
C THR A 42 17.04 -13.02 -0.16
N SER A 43 16.91 -12.18 -1.18
CA SER A 43 17.94 -11.23 -1.61
C SER A 43 17.83 -9.87 -0.93
N THR A 44 16.74 -9.59 -0.21
CA THR A 44 16.56 -8.30 0.49
C THR A 44 17.53 -8.14 1.64
N LYS A 45 17.85 -6.89 1.99
CA LYS A 45 18.70 -6.60 3.15
C LYS A 45 18.02 -7.03 4.46
N ALA A 46 16.70 -6.93 4.54
CA ALA A 46 15.95 -7.44 5.69
C ALA A 46 16.20 -8.93 5.92
N TRP A 47 16.17 -9.73 4.85
CA TRP A 47 16.48 -11.16 4.96
C TRP A 47 17.93 -11.38 5.40
N GLN A 48 18.88 -10.72 4.75
CA GLN A 48 20.32 -10.90 5.04
C GLN A 48 20.68 -10.55 6.48
N GLU A 49 20.04 -9.54 7.05
CA GLU A 49 20.30 -9.11 8.42
C GLU A 49 19.51 -9.92 9.46
N LEU A 50 18.24 -10.22 9.22
CA LEU A 50 17.35 -10.82 10.21
C LEU A 50 17.37 -12.35 10.20
N ALA A 51 17.56 -13.02 9.06
CA ALA A 51 17.52 -14.47 8.98
C ALA A 51 18.53 -15.17 9.89
N PRO A 52 19.82 -14.75 9.94
CA PRO A 52 20.80 -15.34 10.86
C PRO A 52 20.42 -15.12 12.33
N ALA A 53 19.94 -13.93 12.69
CA ALA A 53 19.55 -13.59 14.06
C ALA A 53 18.33 -14.39 14.55
N LEU A 54 17.46 -14.81 13.62
CA LEU A 54 16.29 -15.63 13.90
C LEU A 54 16.56 -17.14 13.78
N GLY A 55 17.83 -17.52 13.59
CA GLY A 55 18.23 -18.93 13.46
C GLY A 55 17.69 -19.60 12.20
N ILE A 56 17.35 -18.82 11.16
CA ILE A 56 16.97 -19.35 9.86
C ILE A 56 18.26 -19.82 9.17
N PRO A 57 18.40 -21.13 8.85
CA PRO A 57 19.63 -21.65 8.27
C PRO A 57 19.94 -21.03 6.91
N ASP A 58 21.20 -20.69 6.65
CA ASP A 58 21.67 -20.23 5.31
C ASP A 58 21.37 -21.24 4.19
N GLU A 59 21.25 -22.51 4.54
CA GLU A 59 20.90 -23.63 3.65
C GLU A 59 19.44 -23.64 3.24
N ILE A 60 18.57 -22.82 3.86
CA ILE A 60 17.25 -22.51 3.32
C ILE A 60 17.49 -21.66 2.05
N SER A 61 18.16 -22.31 1.11
CA SER A 61 18.32 -21.84 -0.24
C SER A 61 16.93 -21.57 -0.84
N ARG A 62 16.88 -20.73 -1.86
CA ARG A 62 15.69 -20.44 -2.67
C ARG A 62 14.83 -21.68 -2.97
N ALA A 63 15.47 -22.85 -3.13
CA ALA A 63 14.81 -24.12 -3.38
C ALA A 63 14.22 -24.76 -2.10
N GLY A 64 14.84 -24.60 -0.93
CA GLY A 64 14.39 -25.17 0.33
C GLY A 64 13.14 -24.48 0.86
N LEU A 65 13.13 -23.14 0.92
CA LEU A 65 11.95 -22.37 1.36
C LEU A 65 10.74 -22.60 0.43
N ALA A 66 10.99 -22.62 -0.89
CA ALA A 66 9.95 -22.94 -1.86
C ALA A 66 9.44 -24.38 -1.68
N ALA A 67 10.32 -25.35 -1.43
CA ALA A 67 9.95 -26.75 -1.20
C ALA A 67 9.17 -26.93 0.11
N ASP A 68 9.54 -26.24 1.19
CA ASP A 68 8.84 -26.33 2.48
C ASP A 68 7.46 -25.67 2.43
N LEU A 69 7.35 -24.49 1.80
CA LEU A 69 6.06 -23.85 1.57
C LEU A 69 5.15 -24.69 0.67
N MET A 70 5.70 -25.29 -0.40
CA MET A 70 4.96 -26.17 -1.29
C MET A 70 4.63 -27.52 -0.63
N GLY A 71 5.52 -28.07 0.18
CA GLY A 71 5.29 -29.31 0.93
C GLY A 71 4.07 -29.24 1.86
N ARG A 72 3.77 -28.06 2.40
CA ARG A 72 2.57 -27.83 3.23
C ARG A 72 1.27 -27.80 2.42
N THR A 73 1.33 -27.48 1.12
CA THR A 73 0.17 -27.54 0.22
C THR A 73 -0.08 -28.95 -0.33
N GLY A 74 0.60 -29.98 0.16
CA GLY A 74 0.47 -31.37 -0.34
C GLY A 74 1.05 -31.59 -1.74
N VAL A 75 1.84 -30.65 -2.25
CA VAL A 75 2.48 -30.70 -3.57
C VAL A 75 3.64 -31.70 -3.53
N GLY A 76 3.60 -32.73 -4.39
CA GLY A 76 4.69 -33.71 -4.53
C GLY A 76 5.95 -33.09 -5.19
N ARG A 77 7.07 -33.83 -5.15
CA ARG A 77 8.36 -33.35 -5.71
C ARG A 77 8.29 -32.98 -7.20
N ASP A 78 7.58 -33.76 -8.00
CA ASP A 78 7.43 -33.48 -9.44
C ASP A 78 6.54 -32.28 -9.69
N GLU A 79 5.55 -32.09 -8.85
CA GLU A 79 4.62 -30.96 -8.86
C GLU A 79 5.29 -29.67 -8.37
N ALA A 80 6.27 -29.78 -7.44
CA ALA A 80 7.06 -28.64 -6.95
C ALA A 80 7.85 -27.96 -8.08
N VAL A 81 8.33 -28.74 -9.06
CA VAL A 81 9.01 -28.19 -10.25
C VAL A 81 8.03 -27.37 -11.11
N ILE A 82 6.79 -27.85 -11.24
CA ILE A 82 5.74 -27.13 -11.99
C ILE A 82 5.36 -25.86 -11.23
N ALA A 83 5.05 -25.98 -9.93
CA ALA A 83 4.67 -24.84 -9.09
C ALA A 83 5.76 -23.76 -9.04
N GLY A 84 7.05 -24.13 -9.05
CA GLY A 84 8.18 -23.19 -9.08
C GLY A 84 8.29 -22.41 -10.41
N ARG A 85 7.60 -22.84 -11.47
CA ARG A 85 7.61 -22.20 -12.80
C ARG A 85 6.28 -21.61 -13.19
N ALA A 86 5.23 -22.01 -12.49
CA ALA A 86 3.87 -21.57 -12.76
C ALA A 86 3.74 -20.06 -12.58
N GLN A 87 2.95 -19.48 -13.46
CA GLN A 87 2.43 -18.12 -13.29
C GLN A 87 1.00 -18.22 -12.74
N LEU A 88 0.64 -17.30 -11.88
CA LEU A 88 -0.67 -17.27 -11.23
C LEU A 88 -1.36 -15.95 -11.52
N ALA A 89 -2.63 -16.00 -11.92
CA ALA A 89 -3.53 -14.86 -11.82
C ALA A 89 -4.66 -15.17 -10.83
N LEU A 90 -4.78 -14.39 -9.77
CA LEU A 90 -5.93 -14.43 -8.88
C LEU A 90 -6.95 -13.40 -9.37
N VAL A 91 -8.11 -13.87 -9.81
CA VAL A 91 -9.13 -13.07 -10.50
C VAL A 91 -10.36 -12.93 -9.60
N LEU A 92 -10.77 -11.70 -9.32
CA LEU A 92 -12.01 -11.39 -8.64
C LEU A 92 -13.09 -11.11 -9.70
N THR A 93 -14.05 -12.02 -9.85
CA THR A 93 -15.11 -11.92 -10.86
C THR A 93 -16.40 -11.30 -10.33
N GLY A 94 -16.56 -11.21 -9.01
CA GLY A 94 -17.73 -10.59 -8.40
C GLY A 94 -17.64 -10.55 -6.87
N ILE A 95 -18.47 -9.71 -6.28
CA ILE A 95 -18.66 -9.63 -4.83
C ILE A 95 -20.16 -9.58 -4.57
N GLU A 96 -20.67 -10.51 -3.80
CA GLU A 96 -22.01 -10.44 -3.22
C GLU A 96 -21.91 -9.91 -1.79
N ALA A 97 -22.85 -9.10 -1.39
CA ALA A 97 -22.93 -8.58 -0.04
C ALA A 97 -24.30 -8.86 0.55
N GLU A 98 -24.33 -9.49 1.69
CA GLU A 98 -25.54 -9.75 2.45
C GLU A 98 -25.45 -8.99 3.79
N GLY A 99 -26.39 -8.06 4.00
CA GLY A 99 -26.56 -7.44 5.30
C GLY A 99 -27.16 -8.46 6.28
N ALA A 100 -26.54 -8.61 7.44
CA ALA A 100 -27.08 -9.42 8.51
C ALA A 100 -27.09 -8.62 9.83
N ALA A 101 -28.12 -8.84 10.66
CA ALA A 101 -28.18 -8.31 12.01
C ALA A 101 -27.86 -9.43 12.99
N GLY A 102 -26.89 -9.23 13.86
CA GLY A 102 -26.53 -10.14 14.95
C GLY A 102 -26.70 -9.49 16.31
N GLU A 103 -26.46 -10.24 17.37
CA GLU A 103 -26.51 -9.75 18.75
C GLU A 103 -25.48 -8.62 19.02
N GLU A 104 -24.39 -8.56 18.26
CA GLU A 104 -23.33 -7.55 18.38
C GLU A 104 -23.55 -6.34 17.45
N GLY A 105 -24.66 -6.29 16.68
CA GLY A 105 -24.99 -5.22 15.74
C GLY A 105 -25.16 -5.68 14.31
N ALA A 106 -25.32 -4.73 13.39
CA ALA A 106 -25.41 -5.00 11.96
C ALA A 106 -24.01 -5.24 11.37
N TYR A 107 -23.86 -6.30 10.59
CA TYR A 107 -22.62 -6.59 9.86
C TYR A 107 -22.92 -6.91 8.39
N ILE A 108 -21.92 -6.67 7.55
CA ILE A 108 -21.99 -6.99 6.12
C ILE A 108 -21.16 -8.25 5.90
N ASN A 109 -21.81 -9.32 5.42
CA ASN A 109 -21.15 -10.54 5.00
C ASN A 109 -20.78 -10.42 3.51
N LEU A 110 -19.49 -10.32 3.21
CA LEU A 110 -18.98 -10.24 1.85
C LEU A 110 -18.68 -11.66 1.34
N LYS A 111 -19.25 -12.01 0.19
CA LYS A 111 -19.01 -13.27 -0.51
C LYS A 111 -18.30 -12.99 -1.84
N PRO A 112 -16.96 -12.95 -1.85
CA PRO A 112 -16.22 -12.74 -3.09
C PRO A 112 -16.28 -14.01 -3.96
N ARG A 113 -16.45 -13.81 -5.27
CA ARG A 113 -16.29 -14.85 -6.29
C ARG A 113 -14.92 -14.67 -6.92
N PHE A 114 -14.04 -15.62 -6.68
CA PHE A 114 -12.66 -15.55 -7.21
C PHE A 114 -12.27 -16.82 -7.93
N ALA A 115 -11.33 -16.72 -8.87
CA ALA A 115 -10.69 -17.81 -9.53
C ALA A 115 -9.17 -17.64 -9.47
N ALA A 116 -8.46 -18.73 -9.16
CA ALA A 116 -7.02 -18.86 -9.34
C ALA A 116 -6.78 -19.49 -10.72
N VAL A 117 -6.18 -18.75 -11.64
CA VAL A 117 -5.80 -19.17 -12.98
C VAL A 117 -4.31 -19.40 -12.99
N VAL A 118 -3.87 -20.63 -13.20
CA VAL A 118 -2.48 -21.07 -13.09
C VAL A 118 -1.97 -21.54 -14.45
N GLU A 119 -1.04 -20.81 -15.07
CA GLU A 119 -0.30 -21.31 -16.22
C GLU A 119 0.84 -22.21 -15.73
N THR A 120 0.72 -23.50 -16.01
CA THR A 120 1.66 -24.52 -15.53
C THR A 120 2.88 -24.74 -16.44
N HIS A 121 2.85 -24.20 -17.65
CA HIS A 121 3.84 -24.47 -18.70
C HIS A 121 4.08 -25.97 -18.93
N SER A 122 3.03 -26.77 -18.79
CA SER A 122 3.07 -28.22 -18.92
C SER A 122 2.14 -28.73 -20.02
N SER A 123 2.14 -30.06 -20.27
CA SER A 123 1.18 -30.65 -21.19
C SER A 123 -0.24 -30.65 -20.60
N HIS A 124 -1.25 -30.65 -21.47
CA HIS A 124 -2.65 -30.71 -21.07
C HIS A 124 -2.95 -31.83 -20.08
N ASP A 125 -2.44 -33.05 -20.34
CA ASP A 125 -2.67 -34.19 -19.43
C ASP A 125 -2.05 -33.99 -18.04
N LEU A 126 -0.92 -33.32 -17.96
CA LEU A 126 -0.28 -33.01 -16.67
C LEU A 126 -1.01 -31.92 -15.93
N ALA A 127 -1.42 -30.86 -16.63
CA ALA A 127 -2.25 -29.78 -16.06
C ALA A 127 -3.58 -30.32 -15.53
N ARG A 128 -4.24 -31.22 -16.27
CA ARG A 128 -5.49 -31.88 -15.84
C ARG A 128 -5.30 -32.67 -14.58
N ARG A 129 -4.28 -33.58 -14.53
CA ARG A 129 -3.98 -34.37 -13.31
C ARG A 129 -3.66 -33.48 -12.12
N LEU A 130 -2.96 -32.35 -12.35
CA LEU A 130 -2.65 -31.38 -11.30
C LEU A 130 -3.94 -30.74 -10.79
N ALA A 131 -4.84 -30.31 -11.69
CA ALA A 131 -6.14 -29.73 -11.32
C ALA A 131 -6.95 -30.73 -10.47
N GLU A 132 -7.09 -31.99 -10.92
CA GLU A 132 -7.83 -33.05 -10.20
C GLU A 132 -7.26 -33.27 -8.78
N LYS A 133 -5.94 -33.43 -8.67
CA LYS A 133 -5.27 -33.72 -7.41
C LYS A 133 -5.34 -32.55 -6.43
N GLN A 134 -5.02 -31.33 -6.91
CA GLN A 134 -4.99 -30.14 -6.04
C GLN A 134 -6.40 -29.73 -5.61
N ALA A 135 -7.38 -29.76 -6.51
CA ALA A 135 -8.77 -29.48 -6.16
C ALA A 135 -9.30 -30.44 -5.11
N ALA A 136 -9.04 -31.75 -5.26
CA ALA A 136 -9.45 -32.74 -4.27
C ALA A 136 -8.74 -32.54 -2.91
N ALA A 137 -7.46 -32.16 -2.90
CA ALA A 137 -6.73 -31.86 -1.67
C ALA A 137 -7.30 -30.63 -0.95
N LEU A 138 -7.50 -29.53 -1.68
CA LEU A 138 -8.09 -28.30 -1.15
C LEU A 138 -9.54 -28.52 -0.67
N ALA A 139 -10.32 -29.33 -1.39
CA ALA A 139 -11.68 -29.66 -0.99
C ALA A 139 -11.72 -30.44 0.33
N ARG A 140 -10.81 -31.43 0.54
CA ARG A 140 -10.70 -32.16 1.81
C ARG A 140 -10.29 -31.22 2.95
N GLU A 141 -9.35 -30.34 2.72
CA GLU A 141 -8.92 -29.36 3.72
C GLU A 141 -10.06 -28.40 4.10
N ALA A 142 -10.80 -27.92 3.10
CA ALA A 142 -11.86 -26.91 3.32
C ALA A 142 -13.17 -27.51 3.84
N PHE A 143 -13.51 -28.77 3.47
CA PHE A 143 -14.83 -29.37 3.70
C PHE A 143 -14.78 -30.68 4.50
N GLY A 144 -13.58 -31.20 4.82
CA GLY A 144 -13.38 -32.45 5.54
C GLY A 144 -13.15 -33.64 4.60
N GLU A 145 -12.83 -34.81 5.19
CA GLU A 145 -12.43 -36.01 4.44
C GLU A 145 -13.54 -36.60 3.55
N SER A 146 -14.81 -36.41 3.90
CA SER A 146 -15.96 -36.92 3.16
C SER A 146 -16.42 -35.92 2.12
N ILE A 147 -15.71 -35.85 0.98
CA ILE A 147 -16.07 -34.98 -0.15
C ILE A 147 -16.78 -35.80 -1.24
N ASN A 148 -17.83 -35.20 -1.85
CA ASN A 148 -18.40 -35.70 -3.08
C ASN A 148 -17.77 -34.97 -4.26
N GLU A 149 -17.48 -35.70 -5.34
CA GLU A 149 -17.02 -35.14 -6.60
C GLU A 149 -18.13 -35.28 -7.63
N GLU A 150 -18.53 -34.14 -8.20
CA GLU A 150 -19.44 -34.08 -9.34
C GLU A 150 -18.68 -33.62 -10.57
N ARG A 151 -19.07 -34.11 -11.73
CA ARG A 151 -18.45 -33.75 -13.02
C ARG A 151 -19.51 -33.15 -13.94
N SER A 152 -19.16 -32.03 -14.57
CA SER A 152 -19.97 -31.40 -15.59
C SER A 152 -19.12 -31.08 -16.80
N ASP A 153 -19.72 -30.92 -17.97
CA ASP A 153 -19.05 -30.45 -19.19
C ASP A 153 -19.42 -29.01 -19.48
N TYR A 154 -18.43 -28.21 -19.83
CA TYR A 154 -18.61 -26.83 -20.27
C TYR A 154 -17.84 -26.60 -21.57
N PHE A 155 -18.52 -26.68 -22.72
CA PHE A 155 -17.92 -26.55 -24.06
C PHE A 155 -16.68 -27.41 -24.29
N GLY A 156 -16.72 -28.68 -23.80
CA GLY A 156 -15.63 -29.65 -23.94
C GLY A 156 -14.55 -29.55 -22.84
N ALA A 157 -14.63 -28.61 -21.93
CA ALA A 157 -13.82 -28.58 -20.72
C ALA A 157 -14.55 -29.30 -19.58
N GLN A 158 -13.87 -30.27 -18.93
CA GLN A 158 -14.44 -30.97 -17.79
C GLN A 158 -14.31 -30.10 -16.52
N LEU A 159 -15.45 -29.83 -15.89
CA LEU A 159 -15.52 -29.20 -14.57
C LEU A 159 -15.57 -30.27 -13.49
N LEU A 160 -14.72 -30.14 -12.47
CA LEU A 160 -14.72 -30.90 -11.24
C LEU A 160 -15.35 -30.04 -10.15
N ILE A 161 -16.45 -30.47 -9.58
CA ILE A 161 -17.23 -29.70 -8.60
C ILE A 161 -17.22 -30.48 -7.29
N PHE A 162 -16.79 -29.81 -6.23
CA PHE A 162 -16.80 -30.32 -4.87
C PHE A 162 -17.76 -29.47 -4.04
N PRO A 163 -19.02 -29.94 -3.85
CA PRO A 163 -19.99 -29.25 -3.01
C PRO A 163 -19.50 -29.19 -1.55
N GLY A 164 -19.59 -28.01 -0.93
CA GLY A 164 -19.30 -27.83 0.48
C GLY A 164 -20.49 -28.18 1.38
N PRO A 165 -20.32 -28.10 2.70
CA PRO A 165 -21.34 -28.44 3.67
C PRO A 165 -22.55 -27.46 3.66
N ARG A 166 -22.40 -26.29 3.03
CA ARG A 166 -23.45 -25.30 2.81
C ARG A 166 -23.68 -25.11 1.32
N PRO A 167 -24.92 -24.90 0.85
CA PRO A 167 -25.25 -24.77 -0.58
C PRO A 167 -24.51 -23.63 -1.30
N ASP A 168 -24.08 -22.61 -0.56
CA ASP A 168 -23.34 -21.45 -1.08
C ASP A 168 -21.81 -21.65 -1.08
N ARG A 169 -21.32 -22.82 -0.63
CA ARG A 169 -19.90 -23.15 -0.62
C ARG A 169 -19.61 -24.31 -1.56
N GLN A 170 -18.69 -24.10 -2.44
CA GLN A 170 -18.20 -25.12 -3.36
C GLN A 170 -16.74 -24.84 -3.73
N LEU A 171 -16.03 -25.85 -4.18
CA LEU A 171 -14.76 -25.72 -4.89
C LEU A 171 -14.96 -26.27 -6.29
N VAL A 172 -14.53 -25.53 -7.30
CA VAL A 172 -14.65 -25.93 -8.71
C VAL A 172 -13.29 -25.85 -9.35
N ALA A 173 -12.91 -26.86 -10.12
CA ALA A 173 -11.67 -26.85 -10.87
C ALA A 173 -11.92 -27.27 -12.34
N ALA A 174 -11.08 -26.74 -13.22
CA ALA A 174 -11.04 -27.10 -14.62
C ALA A 174 -9.61 -26.98 -15.16
N SER A 175 -9.38 -27.57 -16.35
CA SER A 175 -8.15 -27.35 -17.10
C SER A 175 -8.43 -27.05 -18.56
N ALA A 176 -7.64 -26.16 -19.16
CA ALA A 176 -7.69 -25.84 -20.59
C ALA A 176 -6.24 -25.70 -21.09
N GLY A 177 -5.79 -26.62 -21.94
CA GLY A 177 -4.39 -26.66 -22.37
C GLY A 177 -3.43 -26.85 -21.18
N SER A 178 -2.49 -25.93 -21.02
CA SER A 178 -1.55 -25.87 -19.88
C SER A 178 -2.10 -25.14 -18.65
N VAL A 179 -3.29 -24.55 -18.76
CA VAL A 179 -3.89 -23.71 -17.72
C VAL A 179 -4.77 -24.55 -16.80
N VAL A 180 -4.62 -24.34 -15.50
CA VAL A 180 -5.48 -24.86 -14.43
C VAL A 180 -6.27 -23.71 -13.82
N ILE A 181 -7.56 -23.92 -13.59
CA ILE A 181 -8.44 -22.95 -12.92
C ILE A 181 -9.00 -23.60 -11.67
N ILE A 182 -8.92 -22.91 -10.53
CA ILE A 182 -9.55 -23.33 -9.26
C ILE A 182 -10.35 -22.15 -8.73
N SER A 183 -11.61 -22.37 -8.33
CA SER A 183 -12.51 -21.31 -7.94
C SER A 183 -13.46 -21.75 -6.82
N ASN A 184 -14.00 -20.80 -6.09
CA ASN A 184 -15.11 -20.99 -5.15
C ASN A 184 -16.50 -20.89 -5.81
N HIS A 185 -16.56 -20.70 -7.16
CA HIS A 185 -17.83 -20.51 -7.86
C HIS A 185 -17.77 -20.98 -9.32
N ILE A 186 -18.79 -21.75 -9.76
CA ILE A 186 -18.90 -22.29 -11.13
C ILE A 186 -18.79 -21.15 -12.17
N ALA A 187 -19.60 -20.11 -12.07
CA ALA A 187 -19.61 -19.03 -13.05
C ALA A 187 -18.25 -18.32 -13.19
N ALA A 188 -17.43 -18.31 -12.16
CA ALA A 188 -16.08 -17.75 -12.26
C ALA A 188 -15.15 -18.63 -13.09
N VAL A 189 -15.26 -19.96 -13.00
CA VAL A 189 -14.54 -20.91 -13.86
C VAL A 189 -14.99 -20.79 -15.30
N GLU A 190 -16.31 -20.78 -15.54
CA GLU A 190 -16.90 -20.65 -16.87
C GLU A 190 -16.45 -19.36 -17.58
N THR A 191 -16.50 -18.22 -16.85
CA THR A 191 -16.06 -16.94 -17.40
C THR A 191 -14.57 -16.92 -17.76
N CYS A 192 -13.71 -17.54 -16.91
CA CYS A 192 -12.28 -17.70 -17.23
C CYS A 192 -12.05 -18.64 -18.43
N LEU A 193 -12.79 -19.75 -18.53
CA LEU A 193 -12.72 -20.67 -19.67
C LEU A 193 -13.14 -19.98 -20.96
N ASP A 194 -14.14 -19.11 -20.94
CA ASP A 194 -14.56 -18.33 -22.09
C ASP A 194 -13.48 -17.36 -22.56
N ALA A 195 -12.81 -16.66 -21.63
CA ALA A 195 -11.67 -15.82 -21.93
C ALA A 195 -10.50 -16.62 -22.55
N ILE A 196 -10.10 -17.72 -21.91
CA ILE A 196 -8.99 -18.60 -22.36
C ILE A 196 -9.26 -19.15 -23.76
N SER A 197 -10.51 -19.52 -24.05
CA SER A 197 -10.89 -20.10 -25.35
C SER A 197 -11.22 -19.07 -26.43
N GLY A 198 -11.13 -17.76 -26.12
CA GLY A 198 -11.46 -16.69 -27.05
C GLY A 198 -12.96 -16.52 -27.33
N ARG A 199 -13.85 -17.11 -26.50
CA ARG A 199 -15.31 -16.92 -26.60
C ARG A 199 -15.78 -15.61 -25.96
N ALA A 200 -15.00 -15.07 -25.02
CA ALA A 200 -15.24 -13.78 -24.40
C ALA A 200 -13.97 -12.91 -24.47
N PRO A 201 -14.12 -11.57 -24.45
CA PRO A 201 -12.98 -10.66 -24.42
C PRO A 201 -12.20 -10.81 -23.12
N THR A 202 -10.90 -10.51 -23.19
CA THR A 202 -9.98 -10.58 -22.06
C THR A 202 -9.65 -9.18 -21.54
N ILE A 203 -9.11 -9.11 -20.32
CA ILE A 203 -8.71 -7.84 -19.73
C ILE A 203 -7.49 -7.23 -20.44
N ALA A 204 -6.73 -8.02 -21.21
CA ALA A 204 -5.66 -7.54 -22.08
C ALA A 204 -6.16 -6.52 -23.14
N GLU A 205 -7.46 -6.56 -23.49
CA GLU A 205 -8.09 -5.61 -24.39
C GLU A 205 -8.51 -4.30 -23.70
N ASN A 206 -8.32 -4.19 -22.39
CA ASN A 206 -8.66 -2.99 -21.65
C ASN A 206 -7.68 -1.85 -21.99
N ALA A 207 -8.19 -0.78 -22.59
CA ALA A 207 -7.40 0.36 -23.05
C ALA A 207 -6.61 1.02 -21.90
N THR A 208 -7.25 1.19 -20.75
CA THR A 208 -6.62 1.79 -19.57
C THR A 208 -5.44 0.95 -19.07
N LEU A 209 -5.59 -0.38 -19.04
CA LEU A 209 -4.51 -1.29 -18.66
C LEU A 209 -3.33 -1.18 -19.64
N SER A 210 -3.59 -1.27 -20.95
CA SER A 210 -2.55 -1.21 -21.99
C SER A 210 -1.79 0.11 -22.00
N GLU A 211 -2.48 1.24 -21.76
CA GLU A 211 -1.86 2.56 -21.71
C GLU A 211 -1.04 2.81 -20.43
N ARG A 212 -1.47 2.23 -19.30
CA ARG A 212 -0.93 2.62 -17.97
C ARG A 212 -0.07 1.56 -17.30
N ARG A 213 -0.08 0.31 -17.78
CA ARG A 213 0.75 -0.77 -17.19
C ARG A 213 2.23 -0.38 -17.13
N GLY A 214 2.74 0.31 -18.16
CA GLY A 214 4.13 0.79 -18.20
C GLY A 214 4.51 1.80 -17.11
N GLU A 215 3.54 2.55 -16.58
CA GLU A 215 3.80 3.54 -15.51
C GLU A 215 4.21 2.89 -14.18
N VAL A 216 3.67 1.70 -13.91
CA VAL A 216 4.02 0.95 -12.69
C VAL A 216 5.12 -0.10 -12.92
N GLY A 217 5.44 -0.40 -14.17
CA GLY A 217 6.51 -1.34 -14.56
C GLY A 217 5.98 -2.65 -15.14
N THR A 218 6.65 -3.11 -16.20
CA THR A 218 6.26 -4.31 -16.96
C THR A 218 6.85 -5.60 -16.39
N ASP A 219 8.00 -5.52 -15.70
CA ASP A 219 8.76 -6.68 -15.19
C ASP A 219 8.54 -6.92 -13.68
N ALA A 220 7.38 -6.55 -13.16
CA ALA A 220 7.04 -6.73 -11.76
C ALA A 220 6.99 -8.22 -11.36
N ALA A 221 7.43 -8.54 -10.14
CA ALA A 221 7.24 -9.87 -9.55
C ALA A 221 5.76 -10.12 -9.24
N VAL A 222 5.07 -9.07 -8.79
CA VAL A 222 3.63 -9.04 -8.57
C VAL A 222 3.07 -7.82 -9.28
N PHE A 223 1.97 -8.01 -10.00
CA PHE A 223 1.19 -6.94 -10.61
C PHE A 223 -0.28 -7.10 -10.24
N ALA A 224 -0.98 -5.99 -10.03
CA ALA A 224 -2.43 -6.01 -9.80
C ALA A 224 -3.13 -4.87 -10.56
N PHE A 225 -4.36 -5.13 -10.96
CA PHE A 225 -5.23 -4.14 -11.57
C PHE A 225 -6.65 -4.27 -11.02
N VAL A 226 -7.22 -3.15 -10.59
CA VAL A 226 -8.62 -3.02 -10.22
C VAL A 226 -9.29 -2.17 -11.29
N THR A 227 -10.31 -2.74 -11.94
CA THR A 227 -11.06 -2.07 -13.02
C THR A 227 -11.96 -0.96 -12.46
N GLU A 228 -12.52 -0.13 -13.34
CA GLU A 228 -13.52 0.87 -12.93
C GLU A 228 -14.73 0.22 -12.25
N ALA A 229 -15.25 -0.86 -12.80
CA ALA A 229 -16.33 -1.65 -12.19
C ALA A 229 -15.91 -2.22 -10.81
N GLY A 230 -14.63 -2.62 -10.68
CA GLY A 230 -14.05 -3.06 -9.41
C GLY A 230 -13.99 -1.94 -8.37
N ILE A 231 -13.58 -0.75 -8.77
CA ILE A 231 -13.57 0.43 -7.89
C ILE A 231 -15.00 0.79 -7.46
N GLU A 232 -15.95 0.84 -8.39
CA GLU A 232 -17.36 1.11 -8.08
C GLU A 232 -17.91 0.11 -7.07
N ARG A 233 -17.60 -1.17 -7.25
CA ARG A 233 -18.03 -2.21 -6.31
C ARG A 233 -17.37 -2.12 -4.94
N LEU A 234 -16.08 -1.80 -4.89
CA LEU A 234 -15.35 -1.60 -3.62
C LEU A 234 -15.87 -0.39 -2.85
N ILE A 235 -16.19 0.71 -3.54
CA ILE A 235 -16.71 1.93 -2.92
C ILE A 235 -18.06 1.69 -2.23
N GLU A 236 -18.85 0.72 -2.64
CA GLU A 236 -20.11 0.38 -1.94
C GLU A 236 -19.88 -0.09 -0.48
N PHE A 237 -18.71 -0.66 -0.18
CA PHE A 237 -18.40 -1.23 1.12
C PHE A 237 -17.32 -0.49 1.91
N LEU A 238 -16.35 0.10 1.20
CA LEU A 238 -15.18 0.74 1.79
C LEU A 238 -15.53 1.90 2.75
N PRO A 239 -16.52 2.77 2.46
CA PRO A 239 -16.90 3.86 3.35
C PRO A 239 -17.36 3.38 4.74
N ALA A 240 -18.15 2.31 4.79
CA ALA A 240 -18.62 1.75 6.06
C ALA A 240 -17.47 1.15 6.88
N LEU A 241 -16.51 0.47 6.20
CA LEU A 241 -15.31 -0.08 6.83
C LEU A 241 -14.37 1.01 7.36
N LEU A 242 -14.20 2.10 6.59
CA LEU A 242 -13.36 3.22 7.01
C LEU A 242 -13.99 4.00 8.18
N ALA A 243 -15.29 4.28 8.10
CA ALA A 243 -16.01 5.01 9.13
C ALA A 243 -15.96 4.30 10.50
N SER A 244 -16.06 2.97 10.52
CA SER A 244 -15.95 2.17 11.75
C SER A 244 -14.57 2.24 12.42
N ARG A 245 -13.51 2.60 11.68
CA ARG A 245 -12.16 2.82 12.22
C ARG A 245 -11.94 4.24 12.75
N VAL A 246 -12.72 5.21 12.27
CA VAL A 246 -12.58 6.63 12.63
C VAL A 246 -13.38 6.97 13.89
N THR A 247 -14.54 6.35 14.07
CA THR A 247 -15.43 6.61 15.20
C THR A 247 -16.28 5.38 15.55
N THR A 248 -16.66 5.26 16.81
CA THR A 248 -17.62 4.26 17.30
C THR A 248 -19.04 4.80 17.41
N ASP A 249 -19.23 6.10 17.15
CA ASP A 249 -20.55 6.76 17.18
C ASP A 249 -21.33 6.45 15.89
N PRO A 250 -22.50 5.78 15.95
CA PRO A 250 -23.26 5.37 14.76
C PRO A 250 -23.65 6.52 13.82
N ASP A 251 -24.02 7.69 14.37
CA ASP A 251 -24.40 8.85 13.56
C ASP A 251 -23.22 9.45 12.82
N ARG A 252 -22.06 9.49 13.46
CA ARG A 252 -20.81 9.91 12.82
C ARG A 252 -20.31 8.89 11.82
N ILE A 253 -20.44 7.58 12.10
CA ILE A 253 -20.12 6.50 11.13
C ILE A 253 -20.91 6.73 9.85
N SER A 254 -22.22 6.93 9.95
CA SER A 254 -23.08 7.17 8.78
C SER A 254 -22.68 8.42 8.00
N THR A 255 -22.37 9.51 8.70
CA THR A 255 -21.94 10.77 8.05
C THR A 255 -20.60 10.63 7.34
N VAL A 256 -19.60 10.02 7.97
CA VAL A 256 -18.28 9.79 7.38
C VAL A 256 -18.37 8.81 6.21
N ALA A 257 -19.17 7.76 6.34
CA ALA A 257 -19.39 6.78 5.27
C ALA A 257 -20.02 7.43 4.02
N ASN A 258 -21.09 8.21 4.21
CA ASN A 258 -21.76 8.90 3.10
C ASN A 258 -20.85 9.90 2.40
N LEU A 259 -20.09 10.71 3.16
CA LEU A 259 -19.16 11.67 2.59
C LEU A 259 -18.03 10.96 1.82
N SER A 260 -17.49 9.89 2.38
CA SER A 260 -16.44 9.10 1.74
C SER A 260 -16.95 8.42 0.46
N ASP A 261 -18.16 7.87 0.47
CA ASP A 261 -18.80 7.28 -0.72
C ASP A 261 -18.93 8.30 -1.86
N HIS A 262 -19.47 9.48 -1.56
CA HIS A 262 -19.62 10.56 -2.53
C HIS A 262 -18.29 11.02 -3.12
N LEU A 263 -17.27 11.20 -2.29
CA LEU A 263 -15.96 11.63 -2.75
C LEU A 263 -15.26 10.56 -3.60
N LEU A 264 -15.26 9.31 -3.14
CA LEU A 264 -14.57 8.22 -3.82
C LEU A 264 -15.19 7.90 -5.19
N LYS A 265 -16.51 7.84 -5.29
CA LYS A 265 -17.23 7.62 -6.57
C LYS A 265 -16.94 8.68 -7.62
N GLN A 266 -16.70 9.92 -7.19
CA GLN A 266 -16.41 11.03 -8.09
C GLN A 266 -14.93 11.14 -8.46
N THR A 267 -14.05 10.53 -7.69
CA THR A 267 -12.59 10.71 -7.85
C THR A 267 -11.90 9.54 -8.52
N ALA A 268 -12.07 8.32 -8.04
CA ALA A 268 -11.31 7.16 -8.51
C ALA A 268 -12.00 6.42 -9.66
N SER A 269 -11.20 5.93 -10.63
CA SER A 269 -11.67 5.12 -11.75
C SER A 269 -10.88 3.82 -11.94
N GLY A 270 -9.81 3.58 -11.18
CA GLY A 270 -9.03 2.36 -11.27
C GLY A 270 -7.81 2.40 -10.35
N LEU A 271 -7.19 1.24 -10.17
CA LEU A 271 -5.94 1.12 -9.42
C LEU A 271 -5.02 0.12 -10.11
N LEU A 272 -3.77 0.52 -10.35
CA LEU A 272 -2.70 -0.38 -10.74
C LEU A 272 -1.68 -0.46 -9.61
N TYR A 273 -1.13 -1.63 -9.42
CA TYR A 273 -0.09 -1.89 -8.44
C TYR A 273 0.99 -2.78 -9.04
N SER A 274 2.22 -2.56 -8.63
CA SER A 274 3.33 -3.47 -8.91
C SER A 274 4.30 -3.55 -7.75
N ALA A 275 4.95 -4.70 -7.60
CA ALA A 275 6.05 -4.90 -6.68
C ALA A 275 7.25 -5.54 -7.38
N GLN A 276 8.43 -4.99 -7.11
CA GLN A 276 9.71 -5.48 -7.63
C GLN A 276 10.70 -5.63 -6.47
N PHE A 277 11.53 -6.67 -6.53
CA PHE A 277 12.63 -6.85 -5.60
C PHE A 277 13.89 -6.15 -6.14
N GLU A 278 14.49 -5.34 -5.31
CA GLU A 278 15.76 -4.66 -5.57
C GLU A 278 16.79 -5.04 -4.50
N SER A 279 18.06 -4.68 -4.70
CA SER A 279 19.18 -5.06 -3.81
C SER A 279 19.02 -4.56 -2.36
N GLY A 280 18.17 -3.56 -2.11
CA GLY A 280 17.92 -3.00 -0.77
C GLY A 280 16.65 -3.49 -0.10
N GLY A 281 15.69 -4.01 -0.88
CA GLY A 281 14.37 -4.35 -0.38
C GLY A 281 13.35 -4.51 -1.51
N VAL A 282 12.16 -3.94 -1.32
CA VAL A 282 11.05 -3.99 -2.26
C VAL A 282 10.70 -2.58 -2.71
N THR A 283 10.59 -2.39 -4.01
CA THR A 283 10.02 -1.19 -4.62
C THR A 283 8.61 -1.50 -5.09
N GLU A 284 7.63 -0.77 -4.59
CA GLU A 284 6.23 -0.89 -4.94
C GLU A 284 5.76 0.39 -5.61
N LYS A 285 4.93 0.25 -6.65
CA LYS A 285 4.29 1.38 -7.30
C LYS A 285 2.78 1.21 -7.29
N TYR A 286 2.11 2.27 -6.90
CA TYR A 286 0.66 2.39 -6.88
C TYR A 286 0.27 3.51 -7.84
N LEU A 287 -0.58 3.22 -8.80
CA LEU A 287 -1.20 4.24 -9.65
C LEU A 287 -2.70 4.22 -9.39
N THR A 288 -3.19 5.21 -8.66
CA THR A 288 -4.63 5.46 -8.53
C THR A 288 -5.07 6.31 -9.72
N LEU A 289 -5.86 5.72 -10.59
CA LEU A 289 -6.47 6.43 -11.72
C LEU A 289 -7.61 7.31 -11.22
N LEU A 290 -7.63 8.53 -11.68
CA LEU A 290 -8.66 9.50 -11.33
C LEU A 290 -9.60 9.71 -12.52
N ARG A 291 -10.86 10.00 -12.23
CA ARG A 291 -11.80 10.43 -13.27
C ARG A 291 -11.30 11.72 -13.92
N PRO A 292 -11.44 11.89 -15.25
CA PRO A 292 -10.81 13.01 -15.99
C PRO A 292 -11.15 14.39 -15.44
N ASN A 293 -12.39 14.59 -14.95
CA ASN A 293 -12.83 15.84 -14.36
C ASN A 293 -12.14 16.16 -13.03
N MET A 294 -11.64 15.16 -12.32
CA MET A 294 -10.98 15.29 -11.02
C MET A 294 -9.45 15.29 -11.13
N ALA A 295 -8.90 14.58 -12.11
CA ALA A 295 -7.46 14.41 -12.25
C ALA A 295 -6.72 15.76 -12.34
N ALA A 296 -7.10 16.64 -13.26
CA ALA A 296 -6.52 17.97 -13.39
C ALA A 296 -6.79 18.84 -12.15
N ALA A 297 -8.00 18.75 -11.56
CA ALA A 297 -8.37 19.52 -10.39
C ALA A 297 -7.52 19.18 -9.15
N ILE A 298 -7.02 17.95 -9.06
CA ILE A 298 -6.11 17.50 -8.00
C ILE A 298 -4.66 17.77 -8.38
N ALA A 299 -4.28 17.49 -9.63
CA ALA A 299 -2.90 17.62 -10.09
C ALA A 299 -2.42 19.08 -10.16
N ASP A 300 -3.22 20.00 -10.66
CA ASP A 300 -2.83 21.40 -10.82
C ASP A 300 -2.46 22.08 -9.50
N PRO A 301 -3.27 22.02 -8.41
CA PRO A 301 -2.90 22.60 -7.13
C PRO A 301 -1.71 21.92 -6.47
N LEU A 302 -1.54 20.61 -6.69
CA LEU A 302 -0.50 19.77 -6.07
C LEU A 302 0.71 19.56 -6.99
N LYS A 303 0.85 20.41 -8.02
CA LYS A 303 2.04 20.36 -8.87
C LYS A 303 3.28 20.55 -8.01
N SER A 304 4.20 19.57 -8.11
CA SER A 304 5.45 19.63 -7.36
C SER A 304 6.24 20.86 -7.72
N ALA A 305 6.83 21.51 -6.73
CA ALA A 305 7.92 22.43 -6.93
C ALA A 305 9.10 21.71 -7.62
N THR A 306 10.10 22.47 -8.02
CA THR A 306 11.39 21.87 -8.39
C THR A 306 11.87 20.89 -7.31
N ARG A 307 12.86 20.06 -7.60
CA ARG A 307 13.41 19.03 -6.70
C ARG A 307 13.37 19.48 -5.23
N ALA A 308 12.80 18.65 -4.36
CA ALA A 308 12.73 18.93 -2.92
C ALA A 308 14.13 19.21 -2.35
N ASN A 309 14.27 20.26 -1.57
CA ASN A 309 15.57 20.68 -1.04
C ASN A 309 15.99 19.84 0.17
N LEU A 310 15.03 19.29 0.93
CA LEU A 310 15.24 18.41 2.10
C LEU A 310 16.08 19.01 3.24
N GLU A 311 16.37 20.32 3.21
CA GLU A 311 17.17 20.99 4.27
C GLU A 311 16.43 20.98 5.62
N SER A 312 15.09 20.91 5.62
CA SER A 312 14.28 20.78 6.84
C SER A 312 14.62 19.51 7.64
N LEU A 313 15.17 18.46 6.98
CA LEU A 313 15.54 17.21 7.64
C LEU A 313 16.73 17.35 8.61
N ASP A 314 17.54 18.40 8.49
CA ASP A 314 18.58 18.71 9.48
C ASP A 314 17.98 19.13 10.84
N LEU A 315 16.70 19.55 10.86
CA LEU A 315 15.94 19.90 12.07
C LEU A 315 15.16 18.73 12.66
N VAL A 316 14.95 17.65 11.89
CA VAL A 316 14.15 16.51 12.31
C VAL A 316 15.01 15.53 13.11
N PRO A 317 14.74 15.26 14.40
CA PRO A 317 15.51 14.30 15.19
C PRO A 317 15.35 12.88 14.63
N SER A 318 16.32 12.00 14.92
CA SER A 318 16.24 10.58 14.50
C SER A 318 15.16 9.77 15.23
N GLN A 319 14.74 10.22 16.42
CA GLN A 319 13.74 9.55 17.27
C GLN A 319 12.34 10.10 16.98
N ILE A 320 11.76 9.68 15.86
CA ILE A 320 10.42 10.05 15.41
C ILE A 320 9.62 8.81 15.01
N GLU A 321 8.30 8.95 14.96
CA GLU A 321 7.42 7.92 14.38
C GLU A 321 7.47 7.98 12.85
N ASP A 322 7.33 9.17 12.27
CA ASP A 322 7.47 9.42 10.83
C ASP A 322 7.62 10.92 10.53
N PHE A 323 7.93 11.22 9.27
CA PHE A 323 7.73 12.55 8.72
C PHE A 323 7.09 12.50 7.33
N THR A 324 6.42 13.59 6.97
CA THR A 324 5.90 13.83 5.62
C THR A 324 6.30 15.21 5.15
N ILE A 325 6.92 15.29 3.98
CA ILE A 325 7.28 16.52 3.31
C ILE A 325 6.26 16.77 2.20
N LEU A 326 5.61 17.92 2.22
CA LEU A 326 4.83 18.47 1.12
C LEU A 326 5.71 19.46 0.36
N ASN A 327 6.03 19.17 -0.91
CA ASN A 327 6.85 19.96 -1.79
C ASN A 327 6.04 20.46 -2.99
N VAL A 328 5.33 21.57 -2.82
CA VAL A 328 4.34 22.08 -3.77
C VAL A 328 4.58 23.56 -4.01
N GLU A 329 4.49 23.99 -5.27
CA GLU A 329 4.58 25.41 -5.61
C GLU A 329 3.50 26.23 -4.89
N GLY A 330 3.92 27.32 -4.23
CA GLY A 330 3.01 28.24 -3.55
C GLY A 330 2.18 27.56 -2.47
N VAL A 331 2.82 26.83 -1.57
CA VAL A 331 2.16 26.06 -0.49
C VAL A 331 1.24 26.94 0.37
N GLY A 332 1.58 28.23 0.56
CA GLY A 332 0.75 29.16 1.32
C GLY A 332 -0.63 29.44 0.72
N GLU A 333 -0.82 29.22 -0.57
CA GLU A 333 -2.09 29.37 -1.27
C GLU A 333 -2.76 28.04 -1.61
N LEU A 334 -2.13 26.92 -1.25
CA LEU A 334 -2.61 25.59 -1.60
C LEU A 334 -4.07 25.34 -1.16
N PRO A 335 -4.50 25.68 0.07
CA PRO A 335 -5.88 25.47 0.49
C PRO A 335 -6.89 26.20 -0.40
N ASP A 336 -6.60 27.45 -0.78
CA ASP A 336 -7.48 28.26 -1.62
C ASP A 336 -7.52 27.73 -3.07
N ARG A 337 -6.38 27.29 -3.59
CA ARG A 337 -6.31 26.65 -4.91
C ARG A 337 -7.11 25.35 -4.93
N MET A 338 -6.97 24.50 -3.89
CA MET A 338 -7.74 23.26 -3.76
C MET A 338 -9.24 23.53 -3.74
N LEU A 339 -9.71 24.47 -2.93
CA LEU A 339 -11.13 24.85 -2.91
C LEU A 339 -11.62 25.34 -4.26
N LYS A 340 -10.86 26.22 -4.92
CA LYS A 340 -11.22 26.77 -6.24
C LYS A 340 -11.35 25.70 -7.30
N GLN A 341 -10.50 24.68 -7.26
CA GLN A 341 -10.47 23.61 -8.26
C GLN A 341 -11.47 22.48 -7.95
N LEU A 342 -11.60 22.07 -6.69
CA LEU A 342 -12.39 20.88 -6.32
C LEU A 342 -13.88 21.21 -6.11
N VAL A 343 -14.20 22.31 -5.42
CA VAL A 343 -15.60 22.62 -5.06
C VAL A 343 -16.55 22.68 -6.25
N PRO A 344 -16.18 23.22 -7.43
CA PRO A 344 -17.08 23.21 -8.59
C PRO A 344 -17.28 21.84 -9.23
N ARG A 345 -16.49 20.83 -8.84
CA ARG A 345 -16.45 19.51 -9.48
C ARG A 345 -17.04 18.39 -8.61
N VAL A 346 -17.29 18.68 -7.36
CA VAL A 346 -17.93 17.76 -6.41
C VAL A 346 -19.37 18.19 -6.16
N ASP A 347 -20.18 17.32 -5.60
CA ASP A 347 -21.54 17.68 -5.22
C ASP A 347 -21.58 18.73 -4.10
N VAL A 348 -22.76 19.28 -3.84
CA VAL A 348 -22.94 20.38 -2.87
C VAL A 348 -22.49 19.99 -1.46
N VAL A 349 -22.76 18.74 -1.05
CA VAL A 349 -22.43 18.26 0.31
C VAL A 349 -20.92 18.15 0.47
N ALA A 350 -20.25 17.51 -0.46
CA ALA A 350 -18.80 17.38 -0.49
C ALA A 350 -18.11 18.76 -0.59
N GLY A 351 -18.67 19.67 -1.41
CA GLY A 351 -18.15 21.04 -1.55
C GLY A 351 -18.26 21.87 -0.26
N LEU A 352 -19.35 21.73 0.49
CA LEU A 352 -19.50 22.35 1.80
C LEU A 352 -18.51 21.75 2.81
N ALA A 353 -18.39 20.43 2.87
CA ALA A 353 -17.46 19.75 3.77
C ALA A 353 -15.99 20.15 3.50
N LEU A 354 -15.59 20.27 2.24
CA LEU A 354 -14.25 20.76 1.87
C LEU A 354 -14.01 22.20 2.35
N ARG A 355 -15.00 23.08 2.19
CA ARG A 355 -14.90 24.48 2.68
C ARG A 355 -14.75 24.53 4.19
N GLU A 356 -15.61 23.82 4.93
CA GLU A 356 -15.55 23.73 6.39
C GLU A 356 -14.22 23.16 6.87
N PHE A 357 -13.70 22.13 6.20
CA PHE A 357 -12.39 21.55 6.51
C PHE A 357 -11.28 22.61 6.35
N VAL A 358 -11.24 23.36 5.24
CA VAL A 358 -10.22 24.39 5.02
C VAL A 358 -10.37 25.56 6.01
N VAL A 359 -11.60 25.96 6.33
CA VAL A 359 -11.86 27.01 7.35
C VAL A 359 -11.35 26.55 8.71
N SER A 360 -11.66 25.31 9.11
CA SER A 360 -11.17 24.71 10.36
C SER A 360 -9.64 24.64 10.40
N LEU A 361 -9.01 24.19 9.31
CA LEU A 361 -7.56 24.13 9.19
C LEU A 361 -6.93 25.53 9.34
N ARG A 362 -7.45 26.53 8.63
CA ARG A 362 -6.97 27.90 8.74
C ARG A 362 -7.06 28.42 10.17
N LYS A 363 -8.21 28.23 10.83
CA LYS A 363 -8.43 28.63 12.23
C LYS A 363 -7.42 27.95 13.17
N GLN A 364 -7.12 26.68 12.96
CA GLN A 364 -6.14 25.95 13.77
C GLN A 364 -4.74 26.60 13.75
N PHE A 365 -4.37 27.23 12.64
CA PHE A 365 -3.10 27.93 12.46
C PHE A 365 -3.19 29.45 12.66
N GLY A 366 -4.25 29.97 13.27
CA GLY A 366 -4.43 31.42 13.52
C GLY A 366 -4.61 32.24 12.25
N LEU A 367 -4.99 31.63 11.13
CA LEU A 367 -5.17 32.28 9.84
C LEU A 367 -6.59 32.84 9.72
N GLU A 368 -6.70 34.12 9.45
CA GLU A 368 -7.96 34.77 9.08
C GLU A 368 -8.28 34.57 7.58
N PRO A 369 -9.56 34.71 7.18
CA PRO A 369 -9.94 34.60 5.77
C PRO A 369 -9.26 35.62 4.84
N THR A 370 -8.83 36.75 5.41
CA THR A 370 -8.13 37.84 4.71
C THR A 370 -6.62 37.63 4.57
N ASP A 371 -6.04 36.75 5.38
CA ASP A 371 -4.60 36.49 5.32
C ASP A 371 -4.21 35.86 3.97
N ARG A 372 -3.17 36.42 3.40
CA ARG A 372 -2.56 35.89 2.16
C ARG A 372 -1.10 35.56 2.45
N LEU A 373 -0.81 34.28 2.54
CA LEU A 373 0.55 33.81 2.78
C LEU A 373 1.42 33.94 1.52
N GLY A 374 0.81 33.75 0.33
CA GLY A 374 1.46 33.98 -0.96
C GLY A 374 2.93 33.54 -0.99
N ASP A 375 3.81 34.47 -1.37
CA ASP A 375 5.25 34.24 -1.44
C ASP A 375 5.98 34.33 -0.09
N ALA A 376 5.26 34.51 1.02
CA ALA A 376 5.88 34.59 2.35
C ALA A 376 6.46 33.25 2.82
N LEU A 377 5.92 32.16 2.30
CA LEU A 377 6.41 30.80 2.57
C LEU A 377 7.26 30.27 1.41
N GLY A 378 8.09 29.28 1.72
CA GLY A 378 8.73 28.42 0.72
C GLY A 378 7.76 27.45 0.09
N ASN A 379 8.30 26.50 -0.67
CA ASN A 379 7.50 25.45 -1.32
C ASN A 379 7.42 24.17 -0.50
N GLU A 380 8.11 24.11 0.63
CA GLU A 380 8.29 22.91 1.45
C GLU A 380 7.68 23.10 2.84
N VAL A 381 6.83 22.16 3.23
CA VAL A 381 6.31 21.98 4.60
C VAL A 381 6.62 20.58 5.04
N THR A 382 7.30 20.44 6.17
CA THR A 382 7.59 19.13 6.78
C THR A 382 6.74 18.95 8.03
N LEU A 383 5.97 17.88 8.04
CA LEU A 383 5.19 17.43 9.19
C LEU A 383 5.94 16.30 9.87
N VAL A 384 6.12 16.38 11.19
CA VAL A 384 6.88 15.39 11.98
C VAL A 384 6.01 14.85 13.10
N ARG A 385 5.88 13.52 13.18
CA ARG A 385 5.24 12.83 14.31
C ARG A 385 6.28 12.22 15.21
N PHE A 386 6.18 12.51 16.51
CA PHE A 386 7.09 11.99 17.54
C PHE A 386 6.61 10.69 18.16
N GLY A 387 5.38 10.31 17.91
CA GLY A 387 4.75 9.10 18.43
C GLY A 387 3.83 9.35 19.63
N GLY A 388 3.02 8.35 19.95
CA GLY A 388 2.03 8.42 21.04
C GLY A 388 0.92 9.43 20.77
N ALA A 389 0.52 10.16 21.80
CA ALA A 389 -0.50 11.22 21.73
C ALA A 389 0.09 12.62 21.48
N GLU A 390 1.38 12.73 21.17
CA GLU A 390 2.01 14.02 20.91
C GLU A 390 1.45 14.65 19.63
N PRO A 391 1.20 15.98 19.61
CA PRO A 391 0.74 16.65 18.40
C PRO A 391 1.81 16.63 17.31
N THR A 392 1.36 16.69 16.05
CA THR A 392 2.26 16.77 14.90
C THR A 392 2.97 18.11 14.89
N ALA A 393 4.29 18.08 14.82
CA ALA A 393 5.10 19.28 14.62
C ALA A 393 5.17 19.65 13.13
N MET A 394 5.26 20.95 12.83
CA MET A 394 5.38 21.48 11.47
C MET A 394 6.63 22.33 11.33
N ILE A 395 7.39 22.11 10.28
CA ILE A 395 8.53 22.92 9.87
C ILE A 395 8.19 23.54 8.51
N VAL A 396 8.29 24.83 8.37
CA VAL A 396 8.04 25.52 7.10
C VAL A 396 9.13 26.56 6.83
N ARG A 397 9.60 26.61 5.59
CA ARG A 397 10.54 27.66 5.18
C ARG A 397 9.81 29.00 5.05
N VAL A 398 10.32 30.05 5.67
CA VAL A 398 9.76 31.40 5.67
C VAL A 398 10.68 32.35 4.91
N LYS A 399 10.16 32.98 3.86
CA LYS A 399 10.86 33.98 3.04
C LYS A 399 10.62 35.41 3.53
N ASP A 400 9.44 35.67 4.12
CA ASP A 400 9.03 36.99 4.58
C ASP A 400 8.49 36.91 6.03
N ARG A 401 9.41 37.02 6.99
CA ARG A 401 9.07 36.95 8.43
C ARG A 401 8.09 38.05 8.87
N PRO A 402 8.23 39.35 8.44
CA PRO A 402 7.28 40.40 8.77
C PRO A 402 5.82 40.07 8.44
N LYS A 403 5.57 39.33 7.34
CA LYS A 403 4.20 38.90 7.00
C LYS A 403 3.69 37.77 7.90
N ILE A 404 4.58 36.92 8.40
CA ILE A 404 4.22 35.78 9.24
C ILE A 404 4.04 36.16 10.71
N ALA A 405 4.76 37.16 11.20
CA ALA A 405 4.76 37.57 12.62
C ALA A 405 3.34 37.82 13.18
N PRO A 406 2.44 38.56 12.53
CA PRO A 406 1.09 38.81 13.07
C PRO A 406 0.24 37.53 13.13
N ILE A 407 0.46 36.59 12.21
CA ILE A 407 -0.22 35.27 12.21
C ILE A 407 0.28 34.41 13.36
N LEU A 408 1.59 34.43 13.57
CA LEU A 408 2.23 33.71 14.67
C LEU A 408 1.77 34.24 16.04
N ASP A 409 1.64 35.58 16.18
CA ASP A 409 1.10 36.18 17.39
C ASP A 409 -0.34 35.71 17.66
N ARG A 410 -1.20 35.61 16.65
CA ARG A 410 -2.56 35.08 16.79
C ARG A 410 -2.57 33.55 17.11
N TYR A 411 -1.71 32.79 16.44
CA TYR A 411 -1.57 31.35 16.69
C TYR A 411 -1.20 31.04 18.15
N LEU A 412 -0.33 31.89 18.75
CA LEU A 412 0.14 31.73 20.12
C LEU A 412 -0.74 32.42 21.18
N ALA A 413 -1.56 33.38 20.79
CA ALA A 413 -2.35 34.25 21.68
C ALA A 413 -3.77 33.77 21.95
N GLU A 414 -4.09 32.51 21.71
CA GLU A 414 -5.44 31.96 21.93
C GLU A 414 -5.91 32.26 23.36
N GLY A 415 -7.06 32.97 23.49
CA GLY A 415 -7.57 33.45 24.78
C GLY A 415 -7.09 34.83 25.22
N GLY A 416 -6.34 35.55 24.36
CA GLY A 416 -5.90 36.94 24.63
C GLY A 416 -4.66 37.09 25.51
N ALA A 417 -4.06 36.01 25.97
CA ALA A 417 -2.79 36.02 26.71
C ALA A 417 -1.60 36.10 25.72
N LYS A 418 -0.63 36.95 26.04
CA LYS A 418 0.60 37.08 25.24
C LYS A 418 1.51 35.84 25.44
N ALA A 419 2.11 35.38 24.35
CA ALA A 419 3.14 34.35 24.39
C ALA A 419 4.34 34.81 25.26
N SER A 420 4.93 33.88 25.99
CA SER A 420 6.20 34.09 26.69
C SER A 420 7.37 33.72 25.80
N ALA A 421 8.45 34.46 25.84
CA ALA A 421 9.69 34.14 25.15
C ALA A 421 10.66 33.46 26.09
N VAL A 422 11.19 32.32 25.68
CA VAL A 422 12.21 31.52 26.41
C VAL A 422 13.38 31.33 25.45
N GLU A 423 14.60 31.52 25.91
CA GLU A 423 15.79 31.20 25.12
C GLU A 423 16.21 29.74 25.35
N TYR A 424 16.49 29.00 24.28
CA TYR A 424 17.00 27.63 24.32
C TYR A 424 18.13 27.48 23.28
N ASN A 425 19.34 27.18 23.75
CA ASN A 425 20.55 27.05 22.90
C ASN A 425 20.76 28.21 21.91
N GLY A 426 20.53 29.46 22.35
CA GLY A 426 20.66 30.66 21.51
C GLY A 426 19.48 30.93 20.57
N VAL A 427 18.44 30.10 20.60
CA VAL A 427 17.21 30.26 19.81
C VAL A 427 16.08 30.77 20.71
N GLN A 428 15.39 31.81 20.26
CA GLN A 428 14.19 32.34 20.91
C GLN A 428 12.99 31.46 20.60
N VAL A 429 12.39 30.85 21.64
CA VAL A 429 11.17 30.04 21.55
C VAL A 429 10.02 30.83 22.16
N SER A 430 9.02 31.13 21.36
CA SER A 430 7.77 31.73 21.82
C SER A 430 6.79 30.66 22.24
N VAL A 431 6.36 30.66 23.52
CA VAL A 431 5.49 29.65 24.10
C VAL A 431 4.14 30.26 24.43
N SER A 432 3.06 29.65 23.98
CA SER A 432 1.69 30.01 24.35
C SER A 432 1.47 29.75 25.85
N SER A 433 0.62 30.53 26.47
CA SER A 433 0.12 30.30 27.84
C SER A 433 -1.00 29.23 27.89
N HIS A 434 -1.40 28.72 26.74
CA HIS A 434 -2.46 27.72 26.62
C HIS A 434 -2.00 26.32 27.11
N GLU A 435 -2.94 25.52 27.64
CA GLU A 435 -2.65 24.18 28.19
C GLU A 435 -2.12 23.18 27.14
N ASP A 436 -2.37 23.42 25.84
CA ASP A 436 -1.87 22.54 24.76
C ASP A 436 -0.37 22.69 24.48
N GLY A 437 0.32 23.63 25.16
CA GLY A 437 1.75 23.79 25.09
C GLY A 437 2.29 24.25 23.74
N ARG A 438 1.46 24.84 22.88
CA ARG A 438 1.88 25.36 21.56
C ARG A 438 3.07 26.30 21.70
N ALA A 439 4.04 26.12 20.84
CA ALA A 439 5.22 26.95 20.78
C ALA A 439 5.66 27.16 19.34
N ALA A 440 6.48 28.19 19.13
CA ALA A 440 7.07 28.50 17.85
C ALA A 440 8.50 28.99 17.98
N ALA A 441 9.36 28.63 17.03
CA ALA A 441 10.73 29.12 16.97
C ALA A 441 11.18 29.32 15.52
N PHE A 442 12.07 30.27 15.31
CA PHE A 442 12.79 30.42 14.05
C PHE A 442 14.20 29.86 14.18
N VAL A 443 14.54 28.87 13.35
CA VAL A 443 15.89 28.33 13.22
C VAL A 443 16.34 28.55 11.77
N GLY A 444 17.30 29.46 11.56
CA GLY A 444 17.66 29.88 10.21
C GLY A 444 16.43 30.45 9.46
N GLU A 445 16.15 29.96 8.29
CA GLU A 445 14.99 30.32 7.45
C GLU A 445 13.72 29.52 7.80
N PHE A 446 13.78 28.60 8.74
CA PHE A 446 12.66 27.72 9.08
C PHE A 446 11.89 28.24 10.30
N LEU A 447 10.58 28.24 10.20
CA LEU A 447 9.65 28.36 11.31
C LEU A 447 9.24 26.95 11.75
N ILE A 448 9.39 26.66 13.03
CA ILE A 448 8.93 25.43 13.67
C ILE A 448 7.69 25.76 14.49
N LEU A 449 6.60 25.05 14.27
CA LEU A 449 5.39 25.07 15.08
C LEU A 449 5.22 23.70 15.73
N ALA A 450 5.29 23.64 17.06
CA ALA A 450 5.27 22.38 17.80
C ALA A 450 5.00 22.64 19.29
N THR A 451 5.15 21.65 20.14
CA THR A 451 5.28 21.86 21.59
C THR A 451 6.69 22.35 21.93
N ARG A 452 6.85 22.97 23.11
CA ARG A 452 8.15 23.44 23.58
C ARG A 452 9.21 22.31 23.59
N ASP A 453 8.82 21.13 24.06
CA ASP A 453 9.74 19.98 24.18
C ASP A 453 10.14 19.42 22.82
N GLN A 454 9.22 19.41 21.85
CA GLN A 454 9.52 19.01 20.48
C GLN A 454 10.47 20.01 19.81
N ILE A 455 10.25 21.33 20.00
CA ILE A 455 11.16 22.37 19.50
C ILE A 455 12.55 22.21 20.08
N ALA A 456 12.67 21.94 21.38
CA ALA A 456 13.97 21.71 22.03
C ALA A 456 14.70 20.51 21.38
N LYS A 457 14.00 19.36 21.19
CA LYS A 457 14.57 18.19 20.50
C LYS A 457 15.05 18.54 19.06
N MET A 458 14.31 19.38 18.34
CA MET A 458 14.66 19.80 16.97
C MET A 458 15.87 20.74 16.95
N ILE A 459 15.94 21.69 17.89
CA ILE A 459 17.09 22.58 18.03
C ILE A 459 18.35 21.77 18.39
N ASP A 460 18.24 20.80 19.30
CA ASP A 460 19.35 19.92 19.69
C ASP A 460 19.80 19.06 18.51
N ALA A 461 18.87 18.50 17.73
CA ALA A 461 19.21 17.73 16.52
C ALA A 461 20.02 18.56 15.54
N HIS A 462 19.59 19.81 15.30
CA HIS A 462 20.28 20.74 14.41
C HIS A 462 21.67 21.15 14.94
N ALA A 463 21.73 21.55 16.22
CA ALA A 463 22.98 22.00 16.85
C ALA A 463 24.04 20.90 16.91
N ASN A 464 23.62 19.65 17.10
CA ASN A 464 24.51 18.49 17.20
C ASN A 464 24.76 17.79 15.84
N ASN A 465 24.24 18.31 14.72
CA ASN A 465 24.26 17.65 13.41
C ASN A 465 23.70 16.21 13.46
N ALA A 466 22.68 15.99 14.29
CA ALA A 466 22.03 14.69 14.52
C ALA A 466 20.63 14.59 13.88
N GLY A 467 20.35 15.43 12.91
CA GLY A 467 19.10 15.39 12.14
C GLY A 467 19.00 14.13 11.29
N VAL A 468 17.75 13.67 11.05
CA VAL A 468 17.46 12.47 10.25
C VAL A 468 18.02 12.57 8.83
N GLY A 469 18.23 13.77 8.29
CA GLY A 469 18.89 14.00 7.01
C GLY A 469 20.32 13.45 6.93
N ARG A 470 20.95 13.17 8.09
CA ARG A 470 22.28 12.56 8.20
C ARG A 470 22.25 11.04 8.41
N ASP A 471 21.07 10.43 8.53
CA ASP A 471 20.95 8.96 8.68
C ASP A 471 21.39 8.29 7.37
N GLU A 472 22.44 7.45 7.45
CA GLU A 472 22.95 6.71 6.30
C GLU A 472 21.90 5.77 5.68
N ARG A 473 20.99 5.23 6.50
CA ARG A 473 19.89 4.37 6.03
C ARG A 473 18.91 5.17 5.16
N LEU A 474 18.56 6.39 5.60
CA LEU A 474 17.74 7.29 4.80
C LEU A 474 18.47 7.70 3.50
N ALA A 475 19.75 8.02 3.57
CA ALA A 475 20.56 8.38 2.39
C ALA A 475 20.58 7.26 1.35
N GLN A 476 20.65 5.99 1.76
CA GLN A 476 20.61 4.83 0.86
C GLN A 476 19.29 4.75 0.06
N VAL A 477 18.17 5.09 0.69
CA VAL A 477 16.84 5.05 0.06
C VAL A 477 16.54 6.32 -0.75
N LEU A 478 17.13 7.47 -0.34
CA LEU A 478 16.98 8.76 -1.02
C LEU A 478 17.81 8.90 -2.30
N ASN A 479 18.75 8.01 -2.58
CA ASN A 479 19.75 8.12 -3.65
C ASN A 479 19.19 8.45 -5.05
N SER A 480 17.89 8.27 -5.28
CA SER A 480 17.23 8.65 -6.53
C SER A 480 15.76 9.01 -6.31
N PRO A 481 15.46 10.13 -5.60
CA PRO A 481 14.07 10.56 -5.48
C PRO A 481 13.52 10.93 -6.87
N PRO A 482 12.26 10.61 -7.17
CA PRO A 482 11.60 11.08 -8.38
C PRO A 482 11.66 12.61 -8.47
N ALA A 483 11.96 13.13 -9.66
CA ALA A 483 12.18 14.57 -9.87
C ALA A 483 10.92 15.42 -9.59
N ARG A 484 9.74 14.78 -9.52
CA ARG A 484 8.42 15.43 -9.39
C ARG A 484 7.65 15.00 -8.14
N ALA A 485 8.31 14.49 -7.11
CA ALA A 485 7.65 14.13 -5.88
C ALA A 485 7.05 15.38 -5.19
N ALA A 486 5.72 15.43 -5.11
CA ALA A 486 4.98 16.46 -4.39
C ALA A 486 4.83 16.10 -2.90
N ILE A 487 4.80 14.80 -2.57
CA ILE A 487 4.79 14.31 -1.20
C ILE A 487 5.92 13.30 -1.04
N ILE A 488 6.67 13.41 0.06
CA ILE A 488 7.70 12.45 0.47
C ILE A 488 7.37 12.05 1.90
N SER A 489 7.15 10.74 2.13
CA SER A 489 6.85 10.23 3.47
C SER A 489 7.89 9.18 3.89
N TYR A 490 8.34 9.27 5.12
CA TYR A 490 9.36 8.42 5.71
C TYR A 490 8.87 7.79 7.00
N LYS A 491 9.11 6.50 7.16
CA LYS A 491 8.80 5.75 8.38
C LYS A 491 10.02 4.92 8.78
N PRO A 492 10.68 5.24 9.92
CA PRO A 492 11.86 4.51 10.38
C PRO A 492 11.52 3.13 10.94
N ASP A 493 10.27 2.88 11.30
CA ASP A 493 9.82 1.63 11.90
C ASP A 493 9.89 0.47 10.90
N VAL A 494 10.56 -0.59 11.29
CA VAL A 494 10.80 -1.81 10.51
C VAL A 494 10.16 -3.04 11.14
N ARG A 495 9.17 -2.85 12.05
CA ARG A 495 8.47 -3.96 12.74
C ARG A 495 7.81 -4.91 11.76
N ASP A 496 7.24 -4.39 10.68
CA ASP A 496 6.61 -5.21 9.64
C ASP A 496 7.59 -6.24 9.05
N ALA A 497 8.87 -5.86 8.87
CA ALA A 497 9.91 -6.78 8.42
C ALA A 497 10.25 -7.84 9.48
N ALA A 498 10.32 -7.44 10.75
CA ALA A 498 10.57 -8.37 11.84
C ALA A 498 9.43 -9.39 11.99
N GLU A 499 8.17 -8.94 11.95
CA GLU A 499 6.98 -9.80 12.04
C GLU A 499 6.92 -10.80 10.89
N MET A 500 7.18 -10.36 9.66
CA MET A 500 7.25 -11.25 8.52
C MET A 500 8.36 -12.29 8.70
N MET A 501 9.56 -11.89 9.11
CA MET A 501 10.67 -12.80 9.31
C MET A 501 10.44 -13.79 10.45
N MET A 502 9.77 -13.36 11.54
CA MET A 502 9.34 -14.27 12.61
C MET A 502 8.31 -15.30 12.10
N ALA A 503 7.36 -14.90 11.26
CA ALA A 503 6.43 -15.83 10.63
C ALA A 503 7.15 -16.85 9.75
N VAL A 504 8.14 -16.42 8.97
CA VAL A 504 8.99 -17.32 8.17
C VAL A 504 9.78 -18.27 9.07
N ALA A 505 10.39 -17.79 10.16
CA ALA A 505 11.14 -18.61 11.11
C ALA A 505 10.24 -19.70 11.76
N ALA A 506 9.00 -19.34 12.11
CA ALA A 506 8.02 -20.29 12.64
C ALA A 506 7.66 -21.37 11.61
N VAL A 507 7.52 -21.00 10.33
CA VAL A 507 7.24 -21.93 9.23
C VAL A 507 8.41 -22.88 8.99
N THR A 508 9.64 -22.38 9.04
CA THR A 508 10.87 -23.15 8.74
C THR A 508 11.37 -23.97 9.93
N LYS A 509 10.69 -23.92 11.10
CA LYS A 509 11.11 -24.56 12.35
C LYS A 509 12.55 -24.21 12.72
N SER A 510 12.88 -22.95 12.60
CA SER A 510 14.21 -22.39 12.87
C SER A 510 14.65 -22.64 14.31
N GLY A 511 15.95 -22.55 14.56
CA GLY A 511 16.53 -22.69 15.91
C GLY A 511 16.10 -21.55 16.85
N PRO A 512 16.58 -21.55 18.09
CA PRO A 512 16.28 -20.48 19.04
C PRO A 512 16.82 -19.14 18.51
N ALA A 513 15.95 -18.11 18.52
CA ALA A 513 16.34 -16.74 18.14
C ALA A 513 17.26 -16.11 19.21
N ASP A 514 18.29 -15.38 18.77
CA ASP A 514 19.09 -14.51 19.61
C ASP A 514 18.47 -13.11 19.64
N GLN A 515 17.84 -12.75 20.75
CA GLN A 515 17.13 -11.48 20.89
C GLN A 515 18.08 -10.28 20.74
N SER A 516 19.29 -10.33 21.27
CA SER A 516 20.25 -9.23 21.19
C SER A 516 20.80 -9.04 19.76
N ALA A 517 21.05 -10.14 19.06
CA ALA A 517 21.40 -10.11 17.65
C ALA A 517 20.23 -9.60 16.78
N GLY A 518 18.98 -9.91 17.16
CA GLY A 518 17.79 -9.44 16.50
C GLY A 518 17.63 -7.91 16.54
N GLU A 519 17.80 -7.30 17.70
CA GLU A 519 17.74 -5.84 17.88
C GLU A 519 18.85 -5.13 17.07
N ALA A 520 20.08 -5.65 17.12
CA ALA A 520 21.19 -5.12 16.34
C ALA A 520 20.97 -5.28 14.81
N ALA A 521 20.33 -6.36 14.39
CA ALA A 521 19.96 -6.59 12.99
C ALA A 521 18.88 -5.61 12.51
N LEU A 522 17.83 -5.39 13.31
CA LEU A 522 16.77 -4.42 13.00
C LEU A 522 17.30 -3.00 12.78
N ALA A 523 18.31 -2.59 13.55
CA ALA A 523 18.94 -1.28 13.37
C ALA A 523 19.62 -1.09 12.00
N ARG A 524 19.91 -2.18 11.25
CA ARG A 524 20.52 -2.17 9.91
C ARG A 524 19.52 -2.35 8.77
N VAL A 525 18.28 -2.70 9.08
CA VAL A 525 17.21 -2.85 8.08
C VAL A 525 16.83 -1.46 7.54
N PRO A 526 16.69 -1.30 6.21
CA PRO A 526 16.30 -0.03 5.61
C PRO A 526 14.91 0.42 6.07
N PRO A 527 14.73 1.74 6.31
CA PRO A 527 13.41 2.32 6.61
C PRO A 527 12.51 2.30 5.37
N SER A 528 11.24 2.64 5.57
CA SER A 528 10.30 2.84 4.48
C SER A 528 10.30 4.30 4.03
N LEU A 529 10.31 4.52 2.71
CA LEU A 529 10.25 5.82 2.08
C LEU A 529 9.29 5.78 0.90
N SER A 530 8.36 6.73 0.80
CA SER A 530 7.46 6.82 -0.33
C SER A 530 7.47 8.20 -0.96
N PHE A 531 7.22 8.22 -2.28
CA PHE A 531 7.19 9.40 -3.13
C PHE A 531 5.87 9.44 -3.87
N THR A 532 5.11 10.53 -3.76
CA THR A 532 3.85 10.69 -4.46
C THR A 532 3.94 11.83 -5.47
N GLU A 533 3.54 11.52 -6.71
CA GLU A 533 3.39 12.44 -7.82
C GLU A 533 1.92 12.56 -8.21
N PHE A 534 1.48 13.77 -8.55
CA PHE A 534 0.16 14.03 -9.08
C PHE A 534 0.26 14.31 -10.58
N ARG A 535 -0.50 13.57 -11.36
CA ARG A 535 -0.55 13.67 -12.82
C ARG A 535 -1.98 13.94 -13.32
N ASP A 536 -2.10 14.38 -14.55
CA ASP A 536 -3.37 14.73 -15.20
C ASP A 536 -4.34 13.54 -15.39
N TYR A 537 -3.90 12.33 -15.06
CA TYR A 537 -4.70 11.10 -15.12
C TYR A 537 -4.75 10.35 -13.79
N GLY A 538 -3.96 10.73 -12.79
CA GLY A 538 -3.93 9.98 -11.55
C GLY A 538 -2.82 10.35 -10.58
N ILE A 539 -2.71 9.56 -9.53
CA ILE A 539 -1.74 9.70 -8.45
C ILE A 539 -0.81 8.50 -8.48
N ILE A 540 0.49 8.74 -8.67
CA ILE A 540 1.52 7.71 -8.63
C ILE A 540 2.23 7.80 -7.30
N THR A 541 2.25 6.72 -6.54
CA THR A 541 3.07 6.57 -5.34
C THR A 541 4.07 5.45 -5.54
N GLU A 542 5.35 5.76 -5.43
CA GLU A 542 6.43 4.78 -5.35
C GLU A 542 6.85 4.64 -3.90
N SER A 543 6.81 3.41 -3.37
CA SER A 543 7.23 3.08 -2.01
C SER A 543 8.45 2.16 -2.07
N ARG A 544 9.47 2.48 -1.28
CA ARG A 544 10.67 1.66 -1.09
C ARG A 544 10.72 1.25 0.36
N SER A 545 10.79 -0.04 0.62
CA SER A 545 10.77 -0.59 1.97
C SER A 545 11.55 -1.89 2.06
N ALA A 546 11.78 -2.35 3.27
CA ALA A 546 12.53 -3.58 3.53
C ALA A 546 11.86 -4.83 2.93
N VAL A 547 10.52 -4.92 3.00
CA VAL A 547 9.73 -6.10 2.62
C VAL A 547 8.42 -5.76 1.89
N GLY A 548 7.99 -4.50 1.87
CA GLY A 548 6.75 -4.06 1.21
C GLY A 548 5.50 -4.77 1.72
N SER A 549 4.51 -4.90 0.84
CA SER A 549 3.26 -5.62 1.10
C SER A 549 3.46 -7.11 1.38
N PHE A 550 4.66 -7.66 1.17
CA PHE A 550 4.95 -9.06 1.53
C PHE A 550 4.89 -9.28 3.04
N SER A 551 4.95 -8.23 3.87
CA SER A 551 4.65 -8.30 5.30
C SER A 551 3.27 -8.90 5.60
N LEU A 552 2.30 -8.76 4.69
CA LEU A 552 0.97 -9.38 4.82
C LEU A 552 1.01 -10.91 4.87
N ILE A 553 2.10 -11.54 4.41
CA ILE A 553 2.31 -13.00 4.53
C ILE A 553 2.30 -13.42 6.00
N SER A 554 2.78 -12.55 6.92
CA SER A 554 2.75 -12.82 8.36
C SER A 554 1.33 -13.01 8.90
N SER A 555 0.36 -12.26 8.38
CA SER A 555 -1.05 -12.36 8.78
C SER A 555 -1.72 -13.66 8.31
N LEU A 556 -1.19 -14.27 7.25
CA LEU A 556 -1.67 -15.55 6.71
C LEU A 556 -1.02 -16.75 7.40
N ALA A 557 0.21 -16.59 7.88
CA ALA A 557 0.95 -17.66 8.57
C ALA A 557 0.56 -17.81 10.05
N GLY A 558 -0.05 -16.80 10.65
CA GLY A 558 -0.47 -16.77 12.06
C GLY A 558 -1.87 -17.38 12.34
N LYS A 559 -2.54 -17.89 11.34
CA LYS A 559 -3.81 -18.62 11.43
C LYS A 559 -3.58 -20.10 11.14
#